data_e431c67c5b71d73aacfc45e47605a6cd
#
_entry.id   e431c67c5b71d73aacfc45e47605a6cd
#
_cell.length_a   1.000
_cell.length_b   1.000
_cell.length_c   1.000
_cell.angle_alpha   90.00
_cell.angle_beta   90.00
_cell.angle_gamma   90.00
#
_symmetry.space_group_name_H-M   'P 1'
#
loop_
_entity.id
_entity.type
_entity.pdbx_description
1 polymer ?
#
loop_
_entity_poly.entity_id
_entity_poly.type
_entity_poly.pdbx_seq_one_letter_code
_entity_poly.pdbx_strand_id
1 'polypeptide(L)'
;KRYWDGSQWTTGPMTEAEMAAQAGQAATPPPSPAGAPGAFAPAGAAGAAHVDQWGALAPWGTRALAYLVDFGIALAGYIVVFILAALFGVISDALRALIALVGYLAVLAAILYYHGYQQGETGQSPGKRVMGIKLIRKDDGHVVGGGMGIARMFIHIVDGLICYLGWLWPLWDSERQTWTDKIMSTHVIEVPKGEIMPIFPDGKPF
;
A
#
# COMPACT_ATOMS: atom_id res chain seq x y z
N LYS A 1 23.40 34.36 0.07
CA LYS A 1 22.36 33.34 0.26
C LYS A 1 21.08 33.89 -0.32
N ARG A 2 20.27 33.06 -1.01
CA ARG A 2 18.94 33.41 -1.51
C ARG A 2 17.90 32.85 -0.55
N TYR A 3 16.78 33.54 -0.38
CA TYR A 3 15.67 33.14 0.46
C TYR A 3 14.43 33.02 -0.43
N TRP A 4 13.57 32.05 -0.17
CA TRP A 4 12.31 31.87 -0.90
C TRP A 4 11.19 32.60 -0.15
N ASP A 5 10.47 33.51 -0.81
CA ASP A 5 9.40 34.32 -0.22
C ASP A 5 7.99 33.70 -0.39
N GLY A 6 7.90 32.50 -1.00
CA GLY A 6 6.66 31.84 -1.33
C GLY A 6 6.26 31.98 -2.80
N SER A 7 6.86 32.87 -3.57
CA SER A 7 6.62 33.11 -4.99
C SER A 7 7.88 33.24 -5.81
N GLN A 8 8.96 33.78 -5.23
CA GLN A 8 10.25 34.02 -5.92
C GLN A 8 11.46 33.96 -4.98
N TRP A 9 12.65 33.83 -5.55
CA TRP A 9 13.90 33.86 -4.81
C TRP A 9 14.40 35.29 -4.59
N THR A 10 14.54 35.73 -3.33
CA THR A 10 15.04 37.04 -2.94
C THR A 10 16.50 37.01 -2.48
N THR A 11 17.18 38.15 -2.49
CA THR A 11 18.60 38.26 -2.14
C THR A 11 18.87 38.73 -0.71
N GLY A 12 17.84 38.92 0.12
CA GLY A 12 17.95 39.36 1.49
C GLY A 12 17.15 38.51 2.49
N PRO A 13 17.44 38.55 3.78
CA PRO A 13 16.60 37.95 4.80
C PRO A 13 15.23 38.64 4.84
N MET A 14 14.16 37.88 5.03
CA MET A 14 12.83 38.43 5.23
C MET A 14 12.77 39.25 6.52
N THR A 15 12.06 40.36 6.45
CA THR A 15 11.76 41.15 7.65
C THR A 15 10.72 40.44 8.54
N GLU A 16 10.66 40.81 9.84
CA GLU A 16 9.63 40.25 10.74
C GLU A 16 8.20 40.50 10.24
N ALA A 17 7.96 41.64 9.58
CA ALA A 17 6.66 41.96 9.00
C ALA A 17 6.29 41.03 7.82
N GLU A 18 7.26 40.70 6.97
CA GLU A 18 7.09 39.75 5.85
C GLU A 18 6.86 38.33 6.35
N MET A 19 7.58 37.90 7.40
CA MET A 19 7.36 36.60 8.04
C MET A 19 5.97 36.50 8.70
N ALA A 20 5.50 37.56 9.34
CA ALA A 20 4.16 37.60 9.92
C ALA A 20 3.04 37.58 8.86
N ALA A 21 3.25 38.27 7.75
CA ALA A 21 2.31 38.27 6.61
C ALA A 21 2.23 36.88 5.94
N GLN A 22 3.36 36.18 5.82
CA GLN A 22 3.40 34.83 5.27
C GLN A 22 2.78 33.79 6.20
N ALA A 23 2.97 33.92 7.50
CA ALA A 23 2.31 33.07 8.51
C ALA A 23 0.77 33.24 8.50
N GLY A 24 0.28 34.46 8.22
CA GLY A 24 -1.16 34.75 8.06
C GLY A 24 -1.76 34.16 6.77
N GLN A 25 -0.98 34.06 5.70
CA GLN A 25 -1.44 33.45 4.42
C GLN A 25 -1.41 31.93 4.45
N ALA A 26 -0.53 31.32 5.24
CA ALA A 26 -0.47 29.85 5.42
C ALA A 26 -1.70 29.27 6.16
N ALA A 27 -2.52 30.12 6.78
CA ALA A 27 -3.74 29.70 7.47
C ALA A 27 -4.96 29.48 6.54
N THR A 28 -4.89 29.84 5.26
CA THR A 28 -5.95 29.54 4.28
C THR A 28 -5.47 28.41 3.37
N PRO A 29 -6.12 27.24 3.39
CA PRO A 29 -5.81 26.19 2.43
C PRO A 29 -6.04 26.72 1.01
N PRO A 30 -5.18 26.38 0.03
CA PRO A 30 -5.37 26.80 -1.36
C PRO A 30 -6.74 26.31 -1.85
N PRO A 31 -7.48 27.12 -2.64
CA PRO A 31 -8.73 26.67 -3.21
C PRO A 31 -8.46 25.47 -4.10
N SER A 32 -9.14 24.35 -3.81
CA SER A 32 -9.14 23.18 -4.67
C SER A 32 -9.50 23.60 -6.10
N PRO A 33 -8.77 23.15 -7.14
CA PRO A 33 -9.14 23.41 -8.52
C PRO A 33 -10.52 22.76 -8.75
N ALA A 34 -11.55 23.62 -8.89
CA ALA A 34 -12.87 23.18 -9.29
C ALA A 34 -12.81 22.77 -10.77
N GLY A 35 -13.14 21.49 -11.04
CA GLY A 35 -13.55 21.06 -12.36
C GLY A 35 -12.54 20.29 -13.19
N ALA A 36 -12.26 19.05 -12.82
CA ALA A 36 -11.98 18.00 -13.79
C ALA A 36 -13.18 17.04 -13.82
N PRO A 37 -13.93 16.90 -14.95
CA PRO A 37 -14.98 15.89 -15.05
C PRO A 37 -14.31 14.52 -15.23
N GLY A 38 -14.49 13.61 -14.26
CA GLY A 38 -14.06 12.23 -14.40
C GLY A 38 -13.35 11.58 -13.22
N ALA A 39 -13.16 12.27 -12.10
CA ALA A 39 -12.70 11.62 -10.88
C ALA A 39 -13.89 10.86 -10.26
N PHE A 40 -13.94 9.53 -10.46
CA PHE A 40 -14.74 8.65 -9.63
C PHE A 40 -14.28 8.86 -8.18
N ALA A 41 -15.07 9.60 -7.40
CA ALA A 41 -14.93 9.59 -5.96
C ALA A 41 -15.21 8.15 -5.49
N PRO A 42 -14.31 7.50 -4.76
CA PRO A 42 -14.62 6.19 -4.21
C PRO A 42 -15.82 6.35 -3.28
N ALA A 43 -16.87 5.57 -3.51
CA ALA A 43 -18.04 5.50 -2.66
C ALA A 43 -17.60 5.11 -1.24
N GLY A 44 -17.59 6.09 -0.32
CA GLY A 44 -17.17 5.87 1.07
C GLY A 44 -16.67 7.12 1.79
N ALA A 45 -16.63 8.29 1.15
CA ALA A 45 -16.15 9.53 1.78
C ALA A 45 -17.25 10.23 2.59
N ALA A 46 -17.77 9.58 3.61
CA ALA A 46 -18.61 10.21 4.63
C ALA A 46 -17.97 10.01 6.03
N GLY A 47 -16.73 10.40 6.18
CA GLY A 47 -16.01 10.45 7.44
C GLY A 47 -14.76 11.29 7.27
N ALA A 48 -14.40 12.08 8.28
CA ALA A 48 -13.15 12.84 8.29
C ALA A 48 -12.01 11.92 7.83
N ALA A 49 -11.23 12.37 6.83
CA ALA A 49 -10.07 11.61 6.35
C ALA A 49 -9.13 11.36 7.52
N HIS A 50 -8.89 10.08 7.85
CA HIS A 50 -7.86 9.73 8.81
C HIS A 50 -6.51 10.01 8.13
N VAL A 51 -5.82 11.02 8.59
CA VAL A 51 -4.54 11.48 8.04
C VAL A 51 -3.49 11.32 9.11
N ASP A 52 -2.35 10.76 8.76
CA ASP A 52 -1.13 10.80 9.57
C ASP A 52 -0.11 11.78 8.97
N GLN A 53 1.09 11.83 9.55
CA GLN A 53 2.17 12.70 9.05
C GLN A 53 2.65 12.32 7.63
N TRP A 54 2.28 11.15 7.11
CA TRP A 54 2.73 10.61 5.82
C TRP A 54 1.64 10.64 4.74
N GLY A 55 0.39 10.93 5.09
CA GLY A 55 -0.72 11.05 4.17
C GLY A 55 -2.03 10.46 4.66
N ALA A 56 -3.00 10.34 3.75
CA ALA A 56 -4.30 9.76 4.07
C ALA A 56 -4.20 8.26 4.32
N LEU A 57 -4.70 7.79 5.46
CA LEU A 57 -4.73 6.36 5.80
C LEU A 57 -5.75 5.62 4.95
N ALA A 58 -5.33 4.54 4.30
CA ALA A 58 -6.17 3.74 3.43
C ALA A 58 -7.38 3.15 4.17
N PRO A 59 -8.62 3.37 3.67
CA PRO A 59 -9.82 2.78 4.27
C PRO A 59 -9.79 1.25 4.17
N TRP A 60 -10.47 0.58 5.10
CA TRP A 60 -10.54 -0.87 5.12
C TRP A 60 -11.02 -1.47 3.79
N GLY A 61 -12.05 -0.90 3.17
CA GLY A 61 -12.60 -1.38 1.90
C GLY A 61 -11.56 -1.39 0.76
N THR A 62 -10.75 -0.34 0.65
CA THR A 62 -9.66 -0.26 -0.34
C THR A 62 -8.60 -1.33 -0.09
N ARG A 63 -8.28 -1.61 1.18
CA ARG A 63 -7.33 -2.68 1.56
C ARG A 63 -7.91 -4.07 1.25
N ALA A 64 -9.20 -4.29 1.53
CA ALA A 64 -9.91 -5.53 1.22
C ALA A 64 -9.96 -5.78 -0.30
N LEU A 65 -10.24 -4.76 -1.11
CA LEU A 65 -10.21 -4.86 -2.57
C LEU A 65 -8.80 -5.16 -3.10
N ALA A 66 -7.77 -4.53 -2.55
CA ALA A 66 -6.39 -4.85 -2.91
C ALA A 66 -6.06 -6.32 -2.63
N TYR A 67 -6.46 -6.84 -1.46
CA TYR A 67 -6.30 -8.24 -1.11
C TYR A 67 -7.08 -9.16 -2.07
N LEU A 68 -8.31 -8.79 -2.44
CA LEU A 68 -9.13 -9.57 -3.37
C LEU A 68 -8.50 -9.65 -4.78
N VAL A 69 -7.89 -8.56 -5.27
CA VAL A 69 -7.12 -8.58 -6.52
C VAL A 69 -5.94 -9.53 -6.42
N ASP A 70 -5.17 -9.45 -5.35
CA ASP A 70 -4.03 -10.32 -5.10
C ASP A 70 -4.43 -11.79 -5.01
N PHE A 71 -5.51 -12.08 -4.28
CA PHE A 71 -6.09 -13.41 -4.18
C PHE A 71 -6.55 -13.94 -5.55
N GLY A 72 -7.19 -13.09 -6.36
CA GLY A 72 -7.62 -13.44 -7.72
C GLY A 72 -6.45 -13.83 -8.63
N ILE A 73 -5.33 -13.12 -8.53
CA ILE A 73 -4.10 -13.44 -9.28
C ILE A 73 -3.55 -14.81 -8.85
N ALA A 74 -3.45 -15.07 -7.54
CA ALA A 74 -3.00 -16.35 -7.02
C ALA A 74 -3.93 -17.50 -7.42
N LEU A 75 -5.25 -17.30 -7.31
CA LEU A 75 -6.27 -18.26 -7.72
C LEU A 75 -6.17 -18.58 -9.20
N ALA A 76 -6.00 -17.59 -10.06
CA ALA A 76 -5.79 -17.79 -11.49
C ALA A 76 -4.54 -18.66 -11.77
N GLY A 77 -3.45 -18.42 -11.05
CA GLY A 77 -2.25 -19.25 -11.10
C GLY A 77 -2.53 -20.72 -10.75
N TYR A 78 -3.25 -20.97 -9.66
CA TYR A 78 -3.63 -22.35 -9.28
C TYR A 78 -4.58 -23.00 -10.28
N ILE A 79 -5.53 -22.25 -10.85
CA ILE A 79 -6.41 -22.78 -11.92
C ILE A 79 -5.60 -23.19 -13.13
N VAL A 80 -4.63 -22.39 -13.57
CA VAL A 80 -3.74 -22.77 -14.69
C VAL A 80 -2.97 -24.04 -14.37
N VAL A 81 -2.38 -24.16 -13.17
CA VAL A 81 -1.68 -25.37 -12.76
C VAL A 81 -2.61 -26.58 -12.75
N PHE A 82 -3.83 -26.44 -12.24
CA PHE A 82 -4.83 -27.50 -12.22
C PHE A 82 -5.20 -27.97 -13.64
N ILE A 83 -5.45 -27.04 -14.56
CA ILE A 83 -5.78 -27.35 -15.96
C ILE A 83 -4.61 -28.09 -16.64
N LEU A 84 -3.39 -27.60 -16.47
CA LEU A 84 -2.20 -28.25 -17.03
C LEU A 84 -2.01 -29.65 -16.45
N ALA A 85 -2.11 -29.81 -15.13
CA ALA A 85 -2.00 -31.12 -14.49
C ALA A 85 -3.08 -32.09 -14.98
N ALA A 86 -4.33 -31.63 -15.16
CA ALA A 86 -5.41 -32.46 -15.71
C ALA A 86 -5.15 -32.86 -17.17
N LEU A 87 -4.73 -31.92 -18.02
CA LEU A 87 -4.42 -32.17 -19.43
C LEU A 87 -3.30 -33.19 -19.60
N PHE A 88 -2.19 -33.00 -18.94
CA PHE A 88 -1.04 -33.91 -19.03
C PHE A 88 -1.28 -35.21 -18.26
N GLY A 89 -2.19 -35.23 -17.33
CA GLY A 89 -2.63 -36.44 -16.61
C GLY A 89 -3.31 -37.46 -17.45
N VAL A 90 -3.81 -37.07 -18.64
CA VAL A 90 -4.34 -38.01 -19.65
C VAL A 90 -3.23 -38.92 -20.21
N ILE A 91 -1.99 -38.43 -20.22
CA ILE A 91 -0.83 -39.16 -20.72
C ILE A 91 -0.26 -40.07 -19.62
N SER A 92 -0.11 -39.55 -18.40
CA SER A 92 0.50 -40.28 -17.29
C SER A 92 0.16 -39.64 -15.94
N ASP A 93 -0.15 -40.46 -14.92
CA ASP A 93 -0.36 -39.99 -13.55
C ASP A 93 0.91 -39.41 -12.94
N ALA A 94 2.07 -39.95 -13.29
CA ALA A 94 3.36 -39.40 -12.83
C ALA A 94 3.58 -37.98 -13.37
N LEU A 95 3.21 -37.72 -14.63
CA LEU A 95 3.31 -36.40 -15.24
C LEU A 95 2.34 -35.41 -14.60
N ARG A 96 1.10 -35.87 -14.32
CA ARG A 96 0.12 -35.08 -13.55
C ARG A 96 0.67 -34.64 -12.20
N ALA A 97 1.20 -35.59 -11.43
CA ALA A 97 1.75 -35.34 -10.11
C ALA A 97 2.93 -34.38 -10.16
N LEU A 98 3.83 -34.54 -11.13
CA LEU A 98 4.98 -33.65 -11.32
C LEU A 98 4.54 -32.21 -11.63
N ILE A 99 3.63 -32.02 -12.58
CA ILE A 99 3.11 -30.69 -12.97
C ILE A 99 2.37 -30.04 -11.80
N ALA A 100 1.55 -30.80 -11.09
CA ALA A 100 0.85 -30.31 -9.91
C ALA A 100 1.82 -29.86 -8.82
N LEU A 101 2.82 -30.66 -8.51
CA LEU A 101 3.82 -30.33 -7.48
C LEU A 101 4.66 -29.09 -7.86
N VAL A 102 5.26 -29.11 -9.04
CA VAL A 102 6.11 -27.99 -9.51
C VAL A 102 5.28 -26.71 -9.67
N GLY A 103 4.09 -26.81 -10.24
CA GLY A 103 3.20 -25.68 -10.41
C GLY A 103 2.72 -25.09 -9.07
N TYR A 104 2.34 -25.95 -8.11
CA TYR A 104 1.99 -25.51 -6.76
C TYR A 104 3.13 -24.75 -6.09
N LEU A 105 4.35 -25.31 -6.14
CA LEU A 105 5.53 -24.65 -5.58
C LEU A 105 5.87 -23.34 -6.28
N ALA A 106 5.69 -23.26 -7.61
CA ALA A 106 5.91 -22.04 -8.37
C ALA A 106 4.92 -20.92 -7.97
N VAL A 107 3.62 -21.25 -7.83
CA VAL A 107 2.62 -20.28 -7.37
C VAL A 107 2.91 -19.85 -5.94
N LEU A 108 3.27 -20.78 -5.04
CA LEU A 108 3.67 -20.46 -3.68
C LEU A 108 4.89 -19.53 -3.63
N ALA A 109 5.91 -19.80 -4.44
CA ALA A 109 7.10 -18.96 -4.55
C ALA A 109 6.73 -17.55 -5.08
N ALA A 110 5.82 -17.46 -6.05
CA ALA A 110 5.31 -16.19 -6.56
C ALA A 110 4.56 -15.40 -5.46
N ILE A 111 3.74 -16.07 -4.67
CA ILE A 111 3.05 -15.44 -3.52
C ILE A 111 4.08 -14.90 -2.52
N LEU A 112 5.06 -15.69 -2.10
CA LEU A 112 6.12 -15.26 -1.19
C LEU A 112 6.91 -14.07 -1.75
N TYR A 113 7.19 -14.09 -3.04
CA TYR A 113 7.92 -13.01 -3.70
C TYR A 113 7.07 -11.73 -3.77
N TYR A 114 5.85 -11.78 -4.31
CA TYR A 114 5.05 -10.57 -4.54
C TYR A 114 4.42 -10.02 -3.28
N HIS A 115 3.89 -10.87 -2.39
CA HIS A 115 3.23 -10.45 -1.16
C HIS A 115 4.17 -10.33 0.05
N GLY A 116 5.30 -11.03 0.02
CA GLY A 116 6.34 -10.90 1.03
C GLY A 116 7.41 -9.91 0.59
N TYR A 117 8.33 -10.40 -0.22
CA TYR A 117 9.56 -9.69 -0.54
C TYR A 117 9.32 -8.37 -1.29
N GLN A 118 8.63 -8.41 -2.42
CA GLN A 118 8.40 -7.21 -3.24
C GLN A 118 7.56 -6.16 -2.51
N GLN A 119 6.50 -6.60 -1.80
CA GLN A 119 5.72 -5.69 -0.98
C GLN A 119 6.58 -5.05 0.12
N GLY A 120 7.51 -5.77 0.71
CA GLY A 120 8.46 -5.23 1.68
C GLY A 120 9.38 -4.16 1.08
N GLU A 121 9.91 -4.39 -0.12
CA GLU A 121 10.83 -3.48 -0.81
C GLU A 121 10.16 -2.25 -1.41
N THR A 122 8.92 -2.39 -1.91
CA THR A 122 8.22 -1.31 -2.63
C THR A 122 7.06 -0.70 -1.85
N GLY A 123 6.65 -1.35 -0.77
CA GLY A 123 5.41 -1.04 -0.05
C GLY A 123 4.15 -1.54 -0.76
N GLN A 124 4.26 -2.17 -1.94
CA GLN A 124 3.10 -2.49 -2.77
C GLN A 124 3.13 -3.93 -3.29
N SER A 125 2.05 -4.68 -3.06
CA SER A 125 1.69 -5.86 -3.85
C SER A 125 1.03 -5.43 -5.17
N PRO A 126 0.82 -6.34 -6.13
CA PRO A 126 0.05 -6.05 -7.35
C PRO A 126 -1.31 -5.41 -7.06
N GLY A 127 -2.09 -5.98 -6.13
CA GLY A 127 -3.40 -5.44 -5.76
C GLY A 127 -3.33 -4.07 -5.09
N LYS A 128 -2.35 -3.84 -4.22
CA LYS A 128 -2.13 -2.51 -3.62
C LYS A 128 -1.78 -1.46 -4.64
N ARG A 129 -1.00 -1.80 -5.66
CA ARG A 129 -0.67 -0.91 -6.78
C ARG A 129 -1.91 -0.53 -7.58
N VAL A 130 -2.77 -1.50 -7.91
CA VAL A 130 -4.05 -1.27 -8.59
C VAL A 130 -4.96 -0.37 -7.78
N MET A 131 -4.99 -0.58 -6.45
CA MET A 131 -5.87 0.19 -5.57
C MET A 131 -5.29 1.54 -5.14
N GLY A 132 -4.03 1.85 -5.48
CA GLY A 132 -3.39 3.10 -5.10
C GLY A 132 -3.15 3.21 -3.58
N ILE A 133 -2.61 2.16 -2.98
CA ILE A 133 -2.24 2.16 -1.56
C ILE A 133 -0.84 1.60 -1.36
N LYS A 134 -0.16 2.04 -0.28
CA LYS A 134 1.23 1.68 0.02
C LYS A 134 1.42 1.39 1.50
N LEU A 135 2.17 0.33 1.80
CA LEU A 135 2.62 -0.03 3.13
C LEU A 135 3.90 0.73 3.47
N ILE A 136 3.91 1.39 4.62
CA ILE A 136 5.07 2.13 5.14
C ILE A 136 5.28 1.84 6.62
N ARG A 137 6.45 2.13 7.13
CA ARG A 137 6.72 2.19 8.57
C ARG A 137 6.11 3.48 9.15
N LYS A 138 5.51 3.36 10.32
CA LYS A 138 4.88 4.48 11.01
C LYS A 138 5.88 5.55 11.43
N ASP A 139 7.09 5.15 11.80
CA ASP A 139 8.08 6.02 12.43
C ASP A 139 8.76 6.96 11.44
N ASP A 140 9.07 6.49 10.23
CA ASP A 140 9.90 7.22 9.27
C ASP A 140 9.31 7.28 7.84
N GLY A 141 8.15 6.68 7.60
CA GLY A 141 7.49 6.67 6.30
C GLY A 141 8.17 5.81 5.23
N HIS A 142 9.28 5.13 5.56
CA HIS A 142 9.98 4.26 4.62
C HIS A 142 9.28 2.92 4.43
N VAL A 143 9.63 2.21 3.37
CA VAL A 143 9.21 0.83 3.17
C VAL A 143 9.84 -0.09 4.23
N VAL A 144 9.18 -1.20 4.53
CA VAL A 144 9.60 -2.09 5.62
C VAL A 144 10.84 -2.94 5.29
N GLY A 145 11.17 -3.11 4.01
CA GLY A 145 12.20 -4.00 3.52
C GLY A 145 11.71 -5.44 3.28
N GLY A 146 12.35 -6.15 2.33
CA GLY A 146 11.87 -7.45 1.85
C GLY A 146 11.79 -8.53 2.92
N GLY A 147 12.78 -8.61 3.81
CA GLY A 147 12.78 -9.56 4.92
C GLY A 147 11.62 -9.34 5.89
N MET A 148 11.36 -8.08 6.27
CA MET A 148 10.24 -7.71 7.12
C MET A 148 8.89 -7.87 6.40
N GLY A 149 8.85 -7.67 5.07
CA GLY A 149 7.67 -7.96 4.25
C GLY A 149 7.29 -9.44 4.30
N ILE A 150 8.27 -10.34 4.21
CA ILE A 150 8.05 -11.79 4.37
C ILE A 150 7.58 -12.11 5.80
N ALA A 151 8.26 -11.58 6.83
CA ALA A 151 7.86 -11.76 8.22
C ALA A 151 6.42 -11.32 8.47
N ARG A 152 6.03 -10.17 7.91
CA ARG A 152 4.67 -9.63 7.97
C ARG A 152 3.62 -10.61 7.43
N MET A 153 3.91 -11.29 6.33
CA MET A 153 3.00 -12.27 5.74
C MET A 153 2.65 -13.40 6.75
N PHE A 154 3.64 -13.85 7.51
CA PHE A 154 3.42 -14.84 8.57
C PHE A 154 2.73 -14.26 9.82
N ILE A 155 3.07 -13.03 10.21
CA ILE A 155 2.44 -12.36 11.35
C ILE A 155 0.94 -12.13 11.10
N HIS A 156 0.49 -12.00 9.86
CA HIS A 156 -0.94 -11.92 9.51
C HIS A 156 -1.77 -13.14 9.97
N ILE A 157 -1.14 -14.24 10.36
CA ILE A 157 -1.81 -15.35 11.03
C ILE A 157 -2.51 -14.86 12.31
N VAL A 158 -1.90 -13.91 13.03
CA VAL A 158 -2.47 -13.31 14.25
C VAL A 158 -3.81 -12.63 13.98
N ASP A 159 -3.95 -11.97 12.82
CA ASP A 159 -5.20 -11.31 12.43
C ASP A 159 -6.35 -12.29 12.21
N GLY A 160 -6.03 -13.55 11.89
CA GLY A 160 -6.99 -14.64 11.68
C GLY A 160 -7.35 -15.44 12.94
N LEU A 161 -6.53 -15.39 14.00
CA LEU A 161 -6.64 -16.28 15.17
C LEU A 161 -7.99 -16.17 15.89
N ILE A 162 -8.56 -14.97 16.00
CA ILE A 162 -9.83 -14.72 16.67
C ILE A 162 -10.85 -14.29 15.61
N CYS A 163 -11.43 -15.24 14.91
CA CYS A 163 -12.52 -15.02 13.94
C CYS A 163 -12.25 -13.88 12.95
N TYR A 164 -11.00 -13.73 12.48
CA TYR A 164 -10.56 -12.65 11.58
C TYR A 164 -10.75 -11.24 12.13
N LEU A 165 -10.91 -11.09 13.46
CA LEU A 165 -11.15 -9.80 14.09
C LEU A 165 -9.99 -8.80 13.84
N GLY A 166 -8.75 -9.29 13.79
CA GLY A 166 -7.59 -8.46 13.47
C GLY A 166 -7.67 -7.83 12.08
N TRP A 167 -8.23 -8.55 11.10
CA TRP A 167 -8.49 -8.02 9.76
C TRP A 167 -9.61 -6.98 9.71
N LEU A 168 -10.60 -7.09 10.58
CA LEU A 168 -11.72 -6.16 10.69
C LEU A 168 -11.38 -4.95 11.58
N TRP A 169 -10.32 -5.04 12.39
CA TRP A 169 -9.93 -4.01 13.36
C TRP A 169 -9.84 -2.60 12.76
N PRO A 170 -9.33 -2.37 11.52
CA PRO A 170 -9.27 -1.05 10.91
C PRO A 170 -10.61 -0.35 10.69
N LEU A 171 -11.75 -1.04 10.85
CA LEU A 171 -13.08 -0.42 10.71
C LEU A 171 -13.40 0.57 11.83
N TRP A 172 -12.84 0.34 13.03
CA TRP A 172 -13.08 1.18 14.23
C TRP A 172 -11.79 1.72 14.85
N ASP A 173 -10.63 1.32 14.34
CA ASP A 173 -9.34 1.82 14.81
C ASP A 173 -9.07 3.24 14.28
N SER A 174 -8.66 4.15 15.15
CA SER A 174 -8.35 5.53 14.78
C SER A 174 -7.19 5.66 13.78
N GLU A 175 -6.25 4.70 13.81
CA GLU A 175 -5.11 4.63 12.90
C GLU A 175 -5.33 3.64 11.75
N ARG A 176 -6.53 3.07 11.63
CA ARG A 176 -6.90 2.08 10.59
C ARG A 176 -5.90 0.92 10.47
N GLN A 177 -5.35 0.48 11.60
CA GLN A 177 -4.36 -0.60 11.65
C GLN A 177 -5.03 -1.95 11.90
N THR A 178 -4.54 -3.01 11.21
CA THR A 178 -4.76 -4.40 11.64
C THR A 178 -3.90 -4.69 12.89
N TRP A 179 -4.11 -5.83 13.52
CA TRP A 179 -3.22 -6.24 14.61
C TRP A 179 -1.77 -6.43 14.13
N THR A 180 -1.59 -7.00 12.93
CA THR A 180 -0.27 -7.08 12.30
C THR A 180 0.35 -5.70 12.09
N ASP A 181 -0.43 -4.70 11.63
CA ASP A 181 0.05 -3.33 11.48
C ASP A 181 0.54 -2.76 12.82
N LYS A 182 -0.20 -3.01 13.91
CA LYS A 182 0.18 -2.57 15.27
C LYS A 182 1.45 -3.26 15.76
N ILE A 183 1.56 -4.59 15.58
CA ILE A 183 2.75 -5.36 15.99
C ILE A 183 4.00 -4.86 15.26
N MET A 184 3.88 -4.52 13.98
CA MET A 184 5.01 -4.13 13.13
C MET A 184 5.20 -2.62 13.01
N SER A 185 4.41 -1.81 13.71
CA SER A 185 4.46 -0.34 13.64
C SER A 185 4.38 0.15 12.19
N THR A 186 3.37 -0.30 11.46
CA THR A 186 3.18 0.04 10.04
C THR A 186 1.85 0.73 9.79
N HIS A 187 1.81 1.55 8.74
CA HIS A 187 0.60 2.14 8.18
C HIS A 187 0.41 1.76 6.72
N VAL A 188 -0.82 1.79 6.26
CA VAL A 188 -1.15 1.73 4.83
C VAL A 188 -1.76 3.05 4.44
N ILE A 189 -1.10 3.78 3.54
CA ILE A 189 -1.49 5.11 3.07
C ILE A 189 -2.03 5.06 1.64
N GLU A 190 -2.82 6.06 1.26
CA GLU A 190 -3.24 6.26 -0.12
C GLU A 190 -2.13 6.92 -0.94
N VAL A 191 -1.95 6.46 -2.18
CA VAL A 191 -0.97 6.98 -3.14
C VAL A 191 -1.59 7.02 -4.53
N PRO A 192 -1.02 7.78 -5.49
CA PRO A 192 -1.50 7.77 -6.87
C PRO A 192 -1.56 6.34 -7.44
N LYS A 193 -2.64 6.03 -8.17
CA LYS A 193 -2.85 4.69 -8.77
C LYS A 193 -1.90 4.47 -9.94
N GLY A 194 -1.37 3.26 -10.03
CA GLY A 194 -0.57 2.83 -11.18
C GLY A 194 0.89 3.30 -11.18
N GLU A 195 1.26 4.20 -10.31
CA GLU A 195 2.66 4.60 -10.16
C GLU A 195 3.42 3.58 -9.30
N ILE A 196 4.51 3.06 -9.86
CA ILE A 196 5.57 2.48 -9.04
C ILE A 196 6.28 3.69 -8.44
N MET A 197 5.88 4.07 -7.23
CA MET A 197 6.59 5.13 -6.53
C MET A 197 8.06 4.74 -6.46
N PRO A 198 8.96 5.54 -7.05
CA PRO A 198 10.39 5.26 -6.97
C PRO A 198 10.78 5.16 -5.50
N ILE A 199 11.63 4.21 -5.18
CA ILE A 199 12.38 4.23 -3.92
C ILE A 199 13.17 5.52 -4.02
N PHE A 200 12.88 6.50 -3.16
CA PHE A 200 13.55 7.79 -3.23
C PHE A 200 15.05 7.56 -3.08
N PRO A 201 15.91 8.05 -4.02
CA PRO A 201 17.34 7.88 -3.91
C PRO A 201 17.94 8.56 -2.68
N ASP A 202 17.21 9.50 -2.09
CA ASP A 202 17.57 10.30 -0.91
C ASP A 202 16.80 9.95 0.37
N GLY A 203 15.95 8.91 0.31
CA GLY A 203 15.24 8.40 1.49
C GLY A 203 14.21 9.36 2.10
N LYS A 204 13.83 10.43 1.40
CA LYS A 204 12.85 11.39 1.92
C LYS A 204 11.43 11.06 1.45
N PRO A 205 10.43 11.09 2.35
CA PRO A 205 9.03 11.13 1.95
C PRO A 205 8.73 12.44 1.21
N PHE A 206 7.59 12.51 0.53
CA PHE A 206 7.09 13.71 -0.15
C PHE A 206 7.08 14.93 0.74
#